data_f195d307e4b33c443ddd74075489ff5e
#
_entry.id   f195d307e4b33c443ddd74075489ff5e
#
_cell.length_a   1.000
_cell.length_b   1.000
_cell.length_c   1.000
_cell.angle_alpha   90.00
_cell.angle_beta   90.00
_cell.angle_gamma   90.00
#
_symmetry.space_group_name_H-M   'P 1'
#
loop_
_entity.id
_entity.type
_entity.pdbx_description
1 polymer ?
#
loop_
_entity_poly.entity_id
_entity_poly.type
_entity_poly.pdbx_seq_one_letter_code
_entity_poly.pdbx_strand_id
1 'polypeptide(L)'
;DYGVTGTGIDISPLFTTQAKQRAEELGVSEYVHFIHNDAAGYIDEEKYDVAACVGATWIAGGVAGTIDLLAKSLKPGGIILIGKPYWRQIPATEEIAHACGVSSVADFRPLPELVAFFDQLGYDVVEMVLADPQGWDRYEAAKWMTMRRWLEENPDDEFAQEVRTELTAAPKRHVTWTREYFGWGVFALIAR
;
A
#
# COMPACT_ATOMS: atom_id res chain seq x y z
N ASP A 1 -23.01 3.37 -5.64
CA ASP A 1 -23.44 2.22 -4.84
C ASP A 1 -23.40 0.97 -5.71
N TYR A 2 -22.38 0.12 -5.52
CA TYR A 2 -22.12 -1.00 -6.44
C TYR A 2 -22.65 -2.34 -5.89
N GLY A 3 -23.33 -2.33 -4.72
CA GLY A 3 -23.90 -3.54 -4.10
C GLY A 3 -22.85 -4.59 -3.69
N VAL A 4 -21.61 -4.14 -3.37
CA VAL A 4 -20.54 -5.02 -2.93
C VAL A 4 -20.53 -5.15 -1.40
N THR A 5 -20.12 -6.32 -0.91
CA THR A 5 -19.78 -6.57 0.49
C THR A 5 -18.30 -6.81 0.64
N GLY A 6 -17.75 -6.61 1.83
CA GLY A 6 -16.31 -6.81 2.02
C GLY A 6 -15.91 -7.03 3.47
N THR A 7 -14.79 -7.76 3.64
CA THR A 7 -14.12 -7.95 4.92
C THR A 7 -12.73 -7.34 4.87
N GLY A 8 -12.43 -6.43 5.78
CA GLY A 8 -11.11 -5.83 5.97
C GLY A 8 -10.44 -6.36 7.23
N ILE A 9 -9.14 -6.64 7.15
CA ILE A 9 -8.36 -7.16 8.27
C ILE A 9 -7.17 -6.26 8.48
N ASP A 10 -6.97 -5.82 9.71
CA ASP A 10 -5.83 -5.00 10.09
C ASP A 10 -5.36 -5.38 11.50
N ILE A 11 -4.04 -5.40 11.70
CA ILE A 11 -3.40 -5.66 13.00
C ILE A 11 -3.49 -4.46 13.95
N SER A 12 -3.77 -3.27 13.42
CA SER A 12 -3.88 -2.04 14.21
C SER A 12 -5.29 -1.89 14.79
N PRO A 13 -5.45 -1.86 16.12
CA PRO A 13 -6.74 -1.57 16.73
C PRO A 13 -7.23 -0.16 16.41
N LEU A 14 -6.31 0.79 16.23
CA LEU A 14 -6.63 2.18 15.85
C LEU A 14 -7.26 2.21 14.46
N PHE A 15 -6.61 1.60 13.45
CA PHE A 15 -7.11 1.61 12.07
C PHE A 15 -8.42 0.83 11.95
N THR A 16 -8.54 -0.31 12.66
CA THR A 16 -9.79 -1.08 12.69
C THR A 16 -10.95 -0.26 13.28
N THR A 17 -10.69 0.50 14.36
CA THR A 17 -11.69 1.38 14.97
C THR A 17 -12.09 2.51 14.03
N GLN A 18 -11.13 3.19 13.41
CA GLN A 18 -11.39 4.27 12.45
C GLN A 18 -12.14 3.75 11.20
N ALA A 19 -11.81 2.54 10.73
CA ALA A 19 -12.51 1.93 9.60
C ALA A 19 -13.99 1.67 9.92
N LYS A 20 -14.30 1.14 11.12
CA LYS A 20 -15.69 0.95 11.58
C LYS A 20 -16.44 2.26 11.69
N GLN A 21 -15.84 3.27 12.32
CA GLN A 21 -16.44 4.61 12.42
C GLN A 21 -16.70 5.19 11.03
N ARG A 22 -15.75 5.05 10.10
CA ARG A 22 -15.91 5.54 8.73
C ARG A 22 -17.05 4.83 7.98
N ALA A 23 -17.23 3.54 8.21
CA ALA A 23 -18.35 2.79 7.64
C ALA A 23 -19.70 3.28 8.15
N GLU A 24 -19.79 3.61 9.44
CA GLU A 24 -20.98 4.21 10.05
C GLU A 24 -21.29 5.58 9.45
N GLU A 25 -20.29 6.47 9.36
CA GLU A 25 -20.42 7.80 8.75
C GLU A 25 -20.91 7.74 7.29
N LEU A 26 -20.51 6.72 6.56
CA LEU A 26 -20.91 6.50 5.17
C LEU A 26 -22.21 5.71 5.00
N GLY A 27 -22.79 5.19 6.08
CA GLY A 27 -24.01 4.39 6.06
C GLY A 27 -23.83 3.03 5.36
N VAL A 28 -22.62 2.43 5.45
CA VAL A 28 -22.29 1.16 4.78
C VAL A 28 -21.91 0.03 5.75
N SER A 29 -22.13 0.20 7.05
CA SER A 29 -21.75 -0.78 8.09
C SER A 29 -22.39 -2.15 7.92
N GLU A 30 -23.52 -2.27 7.23
CA GLU A 30 -24.18 -3.53 6.93
C GLU A 30 -23.47 -4.32 5.81
N TYR A 31 -22.64 -3.63 5.00
CA TYR A 31 -21.98 -4.22 3.84
C TYR A 31 -20.49 -4.50 4.06
N VAL A 32 -19.89 -3.94 5.13
CA VAL A 32 -18.46 -4.08 5.38
C VAL A 32 -18.17 -4.55 6.79
N HIS A 33 -17.28 -5.54 6.88
CA HIS A 33 -16.84 -6.14 8.13
C HIS A 33 -15.37 -5.78 8.37
N PHE A 34 -15.00 -5.37 9.59
CA PHE A 34 -13.61 -5.10 9.96
C PHE A 34 -13.19 -5.98 11.13
N ILE A 35 -12.13 -6.74 10.93
CA ILE A 35 -11.55 -7.68 11.88
C ILE A 35 -10.21 -7.13 12.35
N HIS A 36 -10.06 -6.96 13.66
CA HIS A 36 -8.75 -6.68 14.27
C HIS A 36 -8.03 -8.01 14.45
N ASN A 37 -7.11 -8.33 13.54
CA ASN A 37 -6.32 -9.56 13.57
C ASN A 37 -5.07 -9.41 12.68
N ASP A 38 -4.12 -10.35 12.84
CA ASP A 38 -3.00 -10.49 11.91
C ASP A 38 -3.50 -11.12 10.60
N ALA A 39 -3.33 -10.40 9.49
CA ALA A 39 -3.71 -10.88 8.17
C ALA A 39 -2.77 -11.98 7.62
N ALA A 40 -1.56 -12.14 8.16
CA ALA A 40 -0.55 -13.07 7.63
C ALA A 40 -0.99 -14.55 7.65
N GLY A 41 -1.89 -14.90 8.54
CA GLY A 41 -2.43 -16.27 8.66
C GLY A 41 -3.93 -16.37 8.41
N TYR A 42 -4.58 -15.28 8.02
CA TYR A 42 -6.01 -15.26 7.87
C TYR A 42 -6.46 -15.90 6.55
N ILE A 43 -7.33 -16.88 6.65
CA ILE A 43 -8.02 -17.53 5.53
C ILE A 43 -9.50 -17.59 5.89
N ASP A 44 -10.34 -17.04 5.02
CA ASP A 44 -11.77 -17.14 5.19
C ASP A 44 -12.29 -18.45 4.59
N GLU A 45 -13.27 -19.07 5.24
CA GLU A 45 -14.00 -20.22 4.68
C GLU A 45 -14.91 -19.79 3.54
N GLU A 46 -15.50 -18.60 3.63
CA GLU A 46 -16.25 -17.97 2.55
C GLU A 46 -15.29 -17.49 1.46
N LYS A 47 -15.66 -17.73 0.20
CA LYS A 47 -14.83 -17.35 -0.95
C LYS A 47 -15.33 -16.07 -1.58
N TYR A 48 -14.36 -15.21 -1.93
CA TYR A 48 -14.57 -13.88 -2.47
C TYR A 48 -14.32 -13.82 -3.98
N ASP A 49 -14.94 -12.87 -4.64
CA ASP A 49 -14.67 -12.56 -6.05
C ASP A 49 -13.37 -11.79 -6.22
N VAL A 50 -13.01 -10.99 -5.21
CA VAL A 50 -11.79 -10.17 -5.17
C VAL A 50 -11.11 -10.28 -3.81
N ALA A 51 -9.81 -10.48 -3.80
CA ALA A 51 -8.96 -10.37 -2.62
C ALA A 51 -7.86 -9.34 -2.84
N ALA A 52 -7.61 -8.45 -1.87
CA ALA A 52 -6.71 -7.33 -2.05
C ALA A 52 -5.68 -7.21 -0.93
N CYS A 53 -4.44 -6.89 -1.29
CA CYS A 53 -3.42 -6.41 -0.37
C CYS A 53 -2.74 -5.18 -0.98
N VAL A 54 -3.06 -4.00 -0.47
CA VAL A 54 -2.57 -2.71 -0.99
C VAL A 54 -1.68 -2.05 0.05
N GLY A 55 -0.36 -2.05 -0.21
CA GLY A 55 0.62 -1.41 0.67
C GLY A 55 1.11 -2.26 1.84
N ALA A 56 0.79 -3.56 1.89
CA ALA A 56 1.22 -4.47 2.96
C ALA A 56 1.73 -5.84 2.42
N THR A 57 2.31 -5.87 1.24
CA THR A 57 2.72 -7.11 0.56
C THR A 57 3.91 -7.84 1.19
N TRP A 58 4.29 -7.48 2.42
CA TRP A 58 5.26 -8.20 3.26
C TRP A 58 4.60 -9.21 4.20
N ILE A 59 3.28 -9.19 4.37
CA ILE A 59 2.54 -9.94 5.41
C ILE A 59 2.74 -11.45 5.40
N ALA A 60 3.01 -12.05 4.26
CA ALA A 60 3.21 -13.49 4.11
C ALA A 60 4.61 -13.82 3.52
N GLY A 61 5.64 -13.09 3.95
CA GLY A 61 7.00 -13.30 3.47
C GLY A 61 7.29 -12.68 2.10
N GLY A 62 6.53 -11.65 1.71
CA GLY A 62 6.71 -10.93 0.45
C GLY A 62 5.56 -11.14 -0.55
N VAL A 63 5.75 -10.60 -1.74
CA VAL A 63 4.67 -10.55 -2.78
C VAL A 63 4.16 -11.94 -3.15
N ALA A 64 5.04 -12.91 -3.36
CA ALA A 64 4.63 -14.28 -3.73
C ALA A 64 3.77 -14.92 -2.65
N GLY A 65 4.26 -14.91 -1.40
CA GLY A 65 3.49 -15.45 -0.27
C GLY A 65 2.18 -14.71 -0.01
N THR A 66 2.16 -13.38 -0.25
CA THR A 66 0.92 -12.60 -0.15
C THR A 66 -0.09 -13.01 -1.23
N ILE A 67 0.34 -13.21 -2.46
CA ILE A 67 -0.52 -13.72 -3.56
C ILE A 67 -1.06 -15.12 -3.20
N ASP A 68 -0.19 -16.03 -2.72
CA ASP A 68 -0.60 -17.37 -2.30
C ASP A 68 -1.60 -17.35 -1.14
N LEU A 69 -1.45 -16.41 -0.20
CA LEU A 69 -2.39 -16.22 0.90
C LEU A 69 -3.76 -15.76 0.40
N LEU A 70 -3.78 -14.72 -0.43
CA LEU A 70 -5.01 -14.16 -1.00
C LEU A 70 -5.76 -15.18 -1.86
N ALA A 71 -5.04 -15.96 -2.67
CA ALA A 71 -5.63 -16.98 -3.54
C ALA A 71 -6.44 -18.02 -2.77
N LYS A 72 -6.08 -18.32 -1.51
CA LYS A 72 -6.79 -19.29 -0.65
C LYS A 72 -8.21 -18.85 -0.28
N SER A 73 -8.48 -17.56 -0.33
CA SER A 73 -9.80 -16.97 -0.03
C SER A 73 -10.61 -16.59 -1.28
N LEU A 74 -10.10 -16.91 -2.49
CA LEU A 74 -10.77 -16.58 -3.75
C LEU A 74 -11.63 -17.73 -4.28
N LYS A 75 -12.70 -17.35 -4.99
CA LYS A 75 -13.43 -18.24 -5.89
C LYS A 75 -12.56 -18.58 -7.12
N PRO A 76 -12.83 -19.70 -7.82
CA PRO A 76 -12.21 -19.97 -9.11
C PRO A 76 -12.42 -18.78 -10.08
N GLY A 77 -11.35 -18.29 -10.72
CA GLY A 77 -11.38 -17.12 -11.61
C GLY A 77 -11.50 -15.76 -10.89
N GLY A 78 -11.39 -15.74 -9.56
CA GLY A 78 -11.36 -14.50 -8.78
C GLY A 78 -10.13 -13.65 -9.03
N ILE A 79 -10.20 -12.37 -8.68
CA ILE A 79 -9.18 -11.37 -8.95
C ILE A 79 -8.37 -11.08 -7.68
N ILE A 80 -7.05 -11.06 -7.80
CA ILE A 80 -6.15 -10.54 -6.77
C ILE A 80 -5.76 -9.10 -7.11
N LEU A 81 -5.91 -8.18 -6.15
CA LEU A 81 -5.38 -6.83 -6.27
C LEU A 81 -4.13 -6.68 -5.40
N ILE A 82 -2.99 -6.42 -6.05
CA ILE A 82 -1.71 -6.16 -5.38
C ILE A 82 -1.31 -4.70 -5.57
N GLY A 83 -1.30 -3.95 -4.46
CA GLY A 83 -0.76 -2.59 -4.44
C GLY A 83 0.64 -2.57 -3.85
N LYS A 84 1.63 -2.14 -4.64
CA LYS A 84 3.02 -2.09 -4.16
C LYS A 84 3.87 -1.05 -4.87
N PRO A 85 4.97 -0.60 -4.20
CA PRO A 85 5.99 0.21 -4.83
C PRO A 85 6.84 -0.59 -5.82
N TYR A 86 7.43 0.16 -6.76
CA TYR A 86 8.40 -0.33 -7.73
C TYR A 86 9.42 0.78 -8.06
N TRP A 87 10.56 0.44 -8.63
CA TRP A 87 11.47 1.42 -9.17
C TRP A 87 11.02 1.89 -10.57
N ARG A 88 10.79 3.19 -10.73
CA ARG A 88 10.64 3.83 -12.07
C ARG A 88 11.96 3.84 -12.80
N GLN A 89 13.03 4.18 -12.07
CA GLN A 89 14.41 4.07 -12.46
C GLN A 89 15.15 3.33 -11.35
N ILE A 90 16.02 2.40 -11.72
CA ILE A 90 16.84 1.69 -10.74
C ILE A 90 17.86 2.69 -10.17
N PRO A 91 17.88 2.90 -8.83
CA PRO A 91 18.92 3.72 -8.22
C PRO A 91 20.31 3.20 -8.56
N ALA A 92 21.20 4.09 -8.96
CA ALA A 92 22.57 3.72 -9.30
C ALA A 92 23.41 3.33 -8.08
N THR A 93 23.00 3.77 -6.88
CA THR A 93 23.68 3.50 -5.61
C THR A 93 22.68 3.29 -4.47
N GLU A 94 23.13 2.64 -3.40
CA GLU A 94 22.32 2.46 -2.19
C GLU A 94 21.99 3.80 -1.51
N GLU A 95 22.84 4.83 -1.63
CA GLU A 95 22.56 6.16 -1.08
C GLU A 95 21.30 6.78 -1.71
N ILE A 96 21.06 6.56 -3.01
CA ILE A 96 19.85 7.03 -3.68
C ILE A 96 18.63 6.24 -3.18
N ALA A 97 18.73 4.93 -2.96
CA ALA A 97 17.67 4.14 -2.38
C ALA A 97 17.33 4.62 -0.96
N HIS A 98 18.34 4.85 -0.12
CA HIS A 98 18.16 5.43 1.22
C HIS A 98 17.53 6.83 1.18
N ALA A 99 17.91 7.67 0.21
CA ALA A 99 17.31 8.98 0.01
C ALA A 99 15.82 8.87 -0.41
N CYS A 100 15.41 7.77 -1.03
CA CYS A 100 14.00 7.44 -1.29
C CYS A 100 13.27 6.84 -0.08
N GLY A 101 13.94 6.65 1.06
CA GLY A 101 13.38 6.01 2.25
C GLY A 101 13.31 4.49 2.14
N VAL A 102 14.13 3.88 1.28
CA VAL A 102 14.19 2.43 1.04
C VAL A 102 15.51 1.89 1.57
N SER A 103 15.48 0.72 2.19
CA SER A 103 16.67 0.15 2.87
C SER A 103 17.72 -0.36 1.87
N SER A 104 17.29 -0.85 0.70
CA SER A 104 18.19 -1.32 -0.35
C SER A 104 17.57 -1.19 -1.73
N VAL A 105 18.40 -1.02 -2.75
CA VAL A 105 17.97 -1.09 -4.17
C VAL A 105 17.25 -2.41 -4.46
N ALA A 106 17.66 -3.51 -3.80
CA ALA A 106 17.06 -4.84 -3.98
C ALA A 106 15.65 -4.99 -3.41
N ASP A 107 15.16 -4.07 -2.57
CA ASP A 107 13.84 -4.18 -1.93
C ASP A 107 12.69 -4.05 -2.94
N PHE A 108 12.92 -3.34 -4.04
CA PHE A 108 11.92 -3.20 -5.09
C PHE A 108 12.46 -3.58 -6.45
N ARG A 109 11.59 -4.17 -7.26
CA ARG A 109 11.86 -4.45 -8.66
C ARG A 109 11.53 -3.24 -9.51
N PRO A 110 12.19 -3.00 -10.65
CA PRO A 110 11.67 -2.12 -11.68
C PRO A 110 10.36 -2.68 -12.26
N LEU A 111 9.50 -1.81 -12.79
CA LEU A 111 8.16 -2.19 -13.25
C LEU A 111 8.14 -3.38 -14.25
N PRO A 112 9.02 -3.43 -15.27
CA PRO A 112 9.04 -4.58 -16.17
C PRO A 112 9.34 -5.90 -15.47
N GLU A 113 10.26 -5.90 -14.51
CA GLU A 113 10.61 -7.11 -13.74
C GLU A 113 9.50 -7.49 -12.75
N LEU A 114 8.77 -6.51 -12.22
CA LEU A 114 7.62 -6.78 -11.37
C LEU A 114 6.50 -7.47 -12.15
N VAL A 115 6.20 -7.01 -13.37
CA VAL A 115 5.22 -7.65 -14.26
C VAL A 115 5.68 -9.06 -14.66
N ALA A 116 6.95 -9.22 -15.03
CA ALA A 116 7.52 -10.53 -15.35
C ALA A 116 7.49 -11.48 -14.12
N PHE A 117 7.59 -10.95 -12.92
CA PHE A 117 7.49 -11.73 -11.70
C PHE A 117 6.07 -12.28 -11.46
N PHE A 118 5.01 -11.51 -11.74
CA PHE A 118 3.65 -12.02 -11.70
C PHE A 118 3.42 -13.13 -12.73
N ASP A 119 3.97 -12.97 -13.93
CA ASP A 119 3.94 -14.00 -14.97
C ASP A 119 4.63 -15.31 -14.51
N GLN A 120 5.81 -15.23 -13.88
CA GLN A 120 6.52 -16.38 -13.31
C GLN A 120 5.74 -17.08 -12.20
N LEU A 121 4.91 -16.35 -11.45
CA LEU A 121 4.03 -16.90 -10.43
C LEU A 121 2.78 -17.58 -11.02
N GLY A 122 2.58 -17.54 -12.32
CA GLY A 122 1.42 -18.15 -12.99
C GLY A 122 0.18 -17.26 -13.08
N TYR A 123 0.36 -15.94 -13.01
CA TYR A 123 -0.72 -14.97 -13.07
C TYR A 123 -0.62 -14.07 -14.29
N ASP A 124 -1.76 -13.79 -14.91
CA ASP A 124 -1.89 -12.75 -15.90
C ASP A 124 -2.19 -11.41 -15.23
N VAL A 125 -1.47 -10.34 -15.62
CA VAL A 125 -1.83 -8.96 -15.26
C VAL A 125 -2.92 -8.52 -16.21
N VAL A 126 -4.15 -8.38 -15.73
CA VAL A 126 -5.33 -8.05 -16.56
C VAL A 126 -5.68 -6.56 -16.49
N GLU A 127 -5.21 -5.86 -15.47
CA GLU A 127 -5.36 -4.41 -15.32
C GLU A 127 -4.24 -3.87 -14.43
N MET A 128 -3.84 -2.63 -14.64
CA MET A 128 -2.92 -1.94 -13.74
C MET A 128 -3.24 -0.45 -13.69
N VAL A 129 -3.16 0.11 -12.49
CA VAL A 129 -3.27 1.54 -12.25
C VAL A 129 -1.99 2.02 -11.60
N LEU A 130 -1.23 2.84 -12.31
CA LEU A 130 0.01 3.42 -11.82
C LEU A 130 -0.23 4.84 -11.33
N ALA A 131 0.31 5.19 -10.17
CA ALA A 131 0.27 6.55 -9.69
C ALA A 131 0.99 7.47 -10.69
N ASP A 132 0.29 8.46 -11.21
CA ASP A 132 0.90 9.50 -12.02
C ASP A 132 1.73 10.47 -11.14
N PRO A 133 2.64 11.27 -11.73
CA PRO A 133 3.44 12.19 -10.96
C PRO A 133 2.64 13.18 -10.11
N GLN A 134 1.50 13.65 -10.61
CA GLN A 134 0.66 14.61 -9.86
C GLN A 134 -0.07 13.95 -8.69
N GLY A 135 -0.59 12.73 -8.90
CA GLY A 135 -1.22 11.95 -7.83
C GLY A 135 -0.21 11.65 -6.71
N TRP A 136 1.02 11.30 -7.10
CA TRP A 136 2.10 11.05 -6.15
C TRP A 136 2.52 12.32 -5.40
N ASP A 137 2.68 13.46 -6.10
CA ASP A 137 2.98 14.76 -5.50
C ASP A 137 1.91 15.15 -4.46
N ARG A 138 0.61 14.95 -4.77
CA ARG A 138 -0.50 15.24 -3.84
C ARG A 138 -0.49 14.33 -2.61
N TYR A 139 -0.19 13.05 -2.79
CA TYR A 139 -0.08 12.10 -1.69
C TYR A 139 1.03 12.52 -0.71
N GLU A 140 2.21 12.87 -1.23
CA GLU A 140 3.32 13.35 -0.41
C GLU A 140 3.00 14.68 0.26
N ALA A 141 2.41 15.65 -0.47
CA ALA A 141 2.02 16.94 0.09
C ALA A 141 0.96 16.81 1.19
N ALA A 142 0.05 15.84 1.12
CA ALA A 142 -0.92 15.57 2.18
C ALA A 142 -0.24 15.15 3.49
N LYS A 143 0.85 14.37 3.42
CA LYS A 143 1.67 14.03 4.60
C LYS A 143 2.33 15.26 5.21
N TRP A 144 2.87 16.16 4.38
CA TRP A 144 3.46 17.42 4.87
C TRP A 144 2.44 18.30 5.55
N MET A 145 1.23 18.41 4.99
CA MET A 145 0.13 19.16 5.61
C MET A 145 -0.30 18.54 6.94
N THR A 146 -0.33 17.21 7.04
CA THR A 146 -0.63 16.50 8.30
C THR A 146 0.43 16.82 9.37
N MET A 147 1.72 16.72 9.04
CA MET A 147 2.81 17.11 9.94
C MET A 147 2.69 18.58 10.37
N ARG A 148 2.37 19.48 9.44
CA ARG A 148 2.22 20.92 9.73
C ARG A 148 1.09 21.18 10.73
N ARG A 149 -0.08 20.56 10.53
CA ARG A 149 -1.23 20.67 11.44
C ARG A 149 -0.92 20.08 12.81
N TRP A 150 -0.30 18.91 12.82
CA TRP A 150 0.09 18.28 14.09
C TRP A 150 1.02 19.17 14.91
N LEU A 151 1.99 19.85 14.27
CA LEU A 151 2.89 20.80 14.94
C LEU A 151 2.17 22.04 15.48
N GLU A 152 1.06 22.47 14.87
CA GLU A 152 0.25 23.57 15.38
C GLU A 152 -0.54 23.16 16.63
N GLU A 153 -1.00 21.91 16.65
CA GLU A 153 -1.79 21.35 17.75
C GLU A 153 -0.91 20.88 18.91
N ASN A 154 0.35 20.53 18.64
CA ASN A 154 1.28 19.91 19.61
C ASN A 154 2.66 20.62 19.61
N PRO A 155 2.72 21.94 19.88
CA PRO A 155 3.96 22.71 19.75
C PRO A 155 5.06 22.31 20.76
N ASP A 156 4.65 21.81 21.93
CA ASP A 156 5.53 21.46 23.05
C ASP A 156 5.70 19.94 23.23
N ASP A 157 5.24 19.14 22.27
CA ASP A 157 5.39 17.68 22.29
C ASP A 157 6.86 17.29 22.13
N GLU A 158 7.28 16.20 22.77
CA GLU A 158 8.66 15.69 22.70
C GLU A 158 9.14 15.40 21.28
N PHE A 159 8.23 15.03 20.35
CA PHE A 159 8.51 14.78 18.94
C PHE A 159 8.44 16.02 18.05
N ALA A 160 8.03 17.18 18.56
CA ALA A 160 7.80 18.39 17.76
C ALA A 160 9.06 18.81 16.96
N GLN A 161 10.25 18.70 17.55
CA GLN A 161 11.50 19.03 16.86
C GLN A 161 11.83 18.02 15.74
N GLU A 162 11.57 16.74 15.95
CA GLU A 162 11.77 15.69 14.94
C GLU A 162 10.81 15.90 13.75
N VAL A 163 9.52 16.09 14.04
CA VAL A 163 8.49 16.36 13.00
C VAL A 163 8.81 17.64 12.24
N ARG A 164 9.31 18.69 12.89
CA ARG A 164 9.75 19.93 12.24
C ARG A 164 10.92 19.68 11.28
N THR A 165 11.87 18.87 11.69
CA THR A 165 13.05 18.51 10.90
C THR A 165 12.60 17.73 9.65
N GLU A 166 11.74 16.73 9.83
CA GLU A 166 11.20 15.93 8.72
C GLU A 166 10.37 16.78 7.76
N LEU A 167 9.48 17.64 8.26
CA LEU A 167 8.69 18.56 7.43
C LEU A 167 9.56 19.48 6.57
N THR A 168 10.73 19.86 7.06
CA THR A 168 11.69 20.69 6.31
C THR A 168 12.43 19.89 5.24
N ALA A 169 12.73 18.63 5.53
CA ALA A 169 13.51 17.75 4.65
C ALA A 169 12.67 17.05 3.58
N ALA A 170 11.47 16.59 3.95
CA ALA A 170 10.64 15.72 3.11
C ALA A 170 10.29 16.32 1.74
N PRO A 171 9.87 17.59 1.60
CA PRO A 171 9.60 18.17 0.28
C PRO A 171 10.84 18.18 -0.63
N LYS A 172 12.01 18.50 -0.08
CA LYS A 172 13.29 18.53 -0.83
C LYS A 172 13.67 17.12 -1.28
N ARG A 173 13.58 16.14 -0.37
CA ARG A 173 13.84 14.74 -0.66
C ARG A 173 12.92 14.22 -1.76
N HIS A 174 11.63 14.56 -1.69
CA HIS A 174 10.65 14.17 -2.70
C HIS A 174 11.03 14.66 -4.10
N VAL A 175 11.24 15.96 -4.27
CA VAL A 175 11.51 16.53 -5.61
C VAL A 175 12.90 16.18 -6.15
N THR A 176 13.84 15.80 -5.27
CA THR A 176 15.20 15.41 -5.69
C THR A 176 15.28 13.92 -6.04
N TRP A 177 14.52 13.05 -5.32
CA TRP A 177 14.72 11.61 -5.39
C TRP A 177 13.44 10.83 -5.62
N THR A 178 12.49 10.81 -4.65
CA THR A 178 11.36 9.88 -4.69
C THR A 178 10.46 10.09 -5.90
N ARG A 179 10.28 11.32 -6.33
CA ARG A 179 9.46 11.66 -7.50
C ARG A 179 9.99 11.05 -8.80
N GLU A 180 11.30 10.90 -8.93
CA GLU A 180 11.95 10.36 -10.12
C GLU A 180 12.10 8.84 -10.04
N TYR A 181 12.63 8.35 -8.93
CA TYR A 181 13.01 6.95 -8.79
C TYR A 181 11.87 6.02 -8.36
N PHE A 182 10.93 6.52 -7.56
CA PHE A 182 9.94 5.71 -6.87
C PHE A 182 8.58 5.75 -7.57
N GLY A 183 8.01 4.59 -7.82
CA GLY A 183 6.68 4.42 -8.38
C GLY A 183 5.77 3.63 -7.46
N TRP A 184 4.48 3.78 -7.65
CA TRP A 184 3.45 3.02 -6.98
C TRP A 184 2.43 2.52 -7.99
N GLY A 185 1.94 1.29 -7.83
CA GLY A 185 0.90 0.75 -8.68
C GLY A 185 0.02 -0.26 -7.96
N VAL A 186 -1.22 -0.39 -8.45
CA VAL A 186 -2.14 -1.48 -8.13
C VAL A 186 -2.30 -2.34 -9.38
N PHE A 187 -2.11 -3.64 -9.23
CA PHE A 187 -2.14 -4.63 -10.29
C PHE A 187 -3.27 -5.62 -10.03
N ALA A 188 -4.13 -5.83 -11.02
CA ALA A 188 -5.16 -6.85 -10.99
C ALA A 188 -4.63 -8.13 -11.67
N LEU A 189 -4.65 -9.23 -10.92
CA LEU A 189 -4.07 -10.51 -11.31
C LEU A 189 -5.15 -11.58 -11.37
N ILE A 190 -5.11 -12.44 -12.40
CA ILE A 190 -5.94 -13.66 -12.52
C ILE A 190 -5.01 -14.85 -12.71
N ALA A 191 -5.24 -15.93 -11.96
CA ALA A 191 -4.51 -17.19 -12.13
C ALA A 191 -4.79 -17.82 -13.49
N ARG A 192 -3.76 -18.42 -14.11
CA ARG A 192 -3.90 -19.18 -15.36
C ARG A 192 -4.52 -20.55 -15.16
#